data_5058aaf1fac3e1ebaa24a13ce7377b76
#
_entry.id   5058aaf1fac3e1ebaa24a13ce7377b76
#
_cell.length_a   1.000
_cell.length_b   1.000
_cell.length_c   1.000
_cell.angle_alpha   90.00
_cell.angle_beta   90.00
_cell.angle_gamma   90.00
#
_symmetry.space_group_name_H-M   'P 1'
#
loop_
_entity.id
_entity.type
_entity.pdbx_description
1 polymer ?
#
loop_
_entity_poly.entity_id
_entity_poly.type
_entity_poly.pdbx_seq_one_letter_code
_entity_poly.pdbx_strand_id
1 'polypeptide(L)'
;MPFDPKLVEAQLALRRIGTTDMPKLAWDALEAGLDGPATRRLAALHFPTFFEVREILPKLMQEWGITELPPAQAAMQLAKRRAREILQSNEDPLNHAGDFFQMWVEAGYCRELADYGELAEEVYVALECGEPENQIRARLLEKLKALTQT
;
A
#
# COMPACT_ATOMS: atom_id res chain seq x y z
N MET A 1 -0.27 11.81 10.95
CA MET A 1 -1.06 10.61 10.63
C MET A 1 -0.88 9.58 11.71
N PRO A 2 -1.94 8.97 12.21
CA PRO A 2 -1.79 7.90 13.18
C PRO A 2 -1.09 6.70 12.56
N PHE A 3 -0.26 6.04 13.35
CA PHE A 3 0.45 4.84 12.94
C PHE A 3 -0.55 3.68 12.73
N ASP A 4 -0.51 3.04 11.59
CA ASP A 4 -1.38 1.90 11.25
C ASP A 4 -0.52 0.67 10.98
N PRO A 5 -0.45 -0.30 11.92
CA PRO A 5 0.39 -1.48 11.73
C PRO A 5 0.07 -2.29 10.47
N LYS A 6 -1.20 -2.41 10.13
CA LYS A 6 -1.60 -3.18 8.93
C LYS A 6 -1.13 -2.52 7.64
N LEU A 7 -1.19 -1.19 7.58
CA LEU A 7 -0.67 -0.44 6.44
C LEU A 7 0.85 -0.60 6.34
N VAL A 8 1.55 -0.45 7.47
CA VAL A 8 3.01 -0.59 7.52
C VAL A 8 3.44 -2.00 7.12
N GLU A 9 2.74 -3.03 7.58
CA GLU A 9 3.00 -4.42 7.22
C GLU A 9 3.00 -4.61 5.70
N ALA A 10 1.98 -4.10 5.03
CA ALA A 10 1.87 -4.20 3.58
C ALA A 10 2.94 -3.36 2.86
N GLN A 11 3.20 -2.15 3.34
CA GLN A 11 4.21 -1.27 2.75
C GLN A 11 5.62 -1.84 2.87
N LEU A 12 5.95 -2.46 4.00
CA LEU A 12 7.25 -3.12 4.19
C LEU A 12 7.42 -4.29 3.22
N ALA A 13 6.36 -5.08 3.02
CA ALA A 13 6.40 -6.23 2.12
C ALA A 13 6.65 -5.81 0.66
N LEU A 14 6.13 -4.66 0.24
CA LEU A 14 6.33 -4.12 -1.10
C LEU A 14 7.53 -3.17 -1.20
N ARG A 15 8.33 -3.08 -0.15
CA ARG A 15 9.55 -2.24 -0.11
C ARG A 15 9.25 -0.76 -0.39
N ARG A 16 8.10 -0.28 0.08
CA ARG A 16 7.69 1.13 -0.07
C ARG A 16 8.28 2.06 0.98
N ILE A 17 8.85 1.50 2.04
CA ILE A 17 9.47 2.27 3.12
C ILE A 17 10.99 2.15 3.00
N GLY A 18 11.64 3.26 2.74
CA GLY A 18 13.10 3.31 2.61
C GLY A 18 13.79 3.25 3.97
N THR A 19 15.06 2.85 3.96
CA THR A 19 15.89 2.76 5.17
C THR A 19 15.93 4.08 5.93
N THR A 20 16.02 5.19 5.22
CA THR A 20 16.09 6.54 5.82
C THR A 20 14.78 6.98 6.47
N ASP A 21 13.65 6.37 6.08
CA ASP A 21 12.34 6.71 6.63
C ASP A 21 11.98 5.87 7.86
N MET A 22 12.75 4.83 8.15
CA MET A 22 12.45 3.92 9.25
C MET A 22 12.50 4.58 10.63
N PRO A 23 13.46 5.47 10.95
CA PRO A 23 13.45 6.14 12.26
C PRO A 23 12.20 6.98 12.51
N LYS A 24 11.71 7.69 11.49
CA LYS A 24 10.47 8.47 11.61
C LYS A 24 9.26 7.56 11.86
N LEU A 25 9.22 6.44 11.17
CA LEU A 25 8.17 5.45 11.35
C LEU A 25 8.16 4.91 12.80
N ALA A 26 9.35 4.67 13.37
CA ALA A 26 9.47 4.25 14.76
C ALA A 26 8.97 5.32 15.73
N TRP A 27 9.24 6.60 15.47
CA TRP A 27 8.68 7.71 16.24
C TRP A 27 7.15 7.72 16.18
N ASP A 28 6.58 7.53 15.00
CA ASP A 28 5.13 7.48 14.83
C ASP A 28 4.52 6.32 15.63
N ALA A 29 5.21 5.16 15.66
CA ALA A 29 4.79 4.01 16.45
C ALA A 29 4.81 4.30 17.95
N LEU A 30 5.86 4.97 18.44
CA LEU A 30 5.95 5.38 19.85
C LEU A 30 4.81 6.32 20.23
N GLU A 31 4.51 7.30 19.38
CA GLU A 31 3.41 8.24 19.60
C GLU A 31 2.05 7.52 19.64
N ALA A 32 1.92 6.41 18.91
CA ALA A 32 0.71 5.59 18.91
C ALA A 32 0.65 4.60 20.08
N GLY A 33 1.66 4.57 20.94
CA GLY A 33 1.69 3.70 22.10
C GLY A 33 2.32 2.33 21.87
N LEU A 34 2.90 2.10 20.68
CA LEU A 34 3.62 0.88 20.38
C LEU A 34 5.09 1.04 20.80
N ASP A 35 5.34 0.75 22.07
CA ASP A 35 6.65 0.91 22.66
C ASP A 35 7.38 -0.42 22.79
N GLY A 36 8.72 -0.36 22.74
CA GLY A 36 9.57 -1.52 22.93
C GLY A 36 11.03 -1.18 22.64
N PRO A 37 11.97 -2.06 23.07
CA PRO A 37 13.39 -1.82 22.88
C PRO A 37 13.81 -1.62 21.42
N ALA A 38 13.28 -2.43 20.49
CA ALA A 38 13.62 -2.32 19.09
C ALA A 38 13.07 -1.03 18.47
N THR A 39 11.85 -0.64 18.82
CA THR A 39 11.24 0.61 18.37
C THR A 39 12.04 1.82 18.83
N ARG A 40 12.42 1.84 20.11
CA ARG A 40 13.25 2.91 20.67
C ARG A 40 14.62 2.99 20.02
N ARG A 41 15.26 1.83 19.80
CA ARG A 41 16.56 1.75 19.16
C ARG A 41 16.50 2.33 17.74
N LEU A 42 15.49 1.94 16.97
CA LEU A 42 15.32 2.44 15.60
C LEU A 42 15.05 3.94 15.59
N ALA A 43 14.19 4.43 16.48
CA ALA A 43 13.85 5.87 16.56
C ALA A 43 15.08 6.74 16.87
N ALA A 44 16.06 6.18 17.58
CA ALA A 44 17.28 6.91 17.97
C ALA A 44 18.35 6.94 16.86
N LEU A 45 18.20 6.19 15.80
CA LEU A 45 19.20 6.13 14.72
C LEU A 45 19.15 7.39 13.85
N HIS A 46 20.35 7.94 13.58
CA HIS A 46 20.55 8.99 12.59
C HIS A 46 21.23 8.36 11.37
N PHE A 47 20.67 8.61 10.17
CA PHE A 47 21.23 8.07 8.93
C PHE A 47 21.46 6.54 9.00
N PRO A 48 20.42 5.75 9.30
CA PRO A 48 20.60 4.31 9.47
C PRO A 48 21.04 3.65 8.17
N THR A 49 21.87 2.61 8.30
CA THR A 49 22.26 1.77 7.18
C THR A 49 21.23 0.66 6.99
N PHE A 50 21.22 0.08 5.81
CA PHE A 50 20.39 -1.09 5.52
C PHE A 50 20.65 -2.23 6.52
N PHE A 51 21.91 -2.46 6.87
CA PHE A 51 22.30 -3.53 7.79
C PHE A 51 21.78 -3.28 9.21
N GLU A 52 21.84 -2.05 9.67
CA GLU A 52 21.31 -1.68 11.00
C GLU A 52 19.80 -1.92 11.08
N VAL A 53 19.06 -1.48 10.07
CA VAL A 53 17.61 -1.67 10.02
C VAL A 53 17.26 -3.16 9.91
N ARG A 54 17.96 -3.90 9.07
CA ARG A 54 17.74 -5.34 8.87
C ARG A 54 17.95 -6.12 10.18
N GLU A 55 18.93 -5.74 10.98
CA GLU A 55 19.20 -6.38 12.26
C GLU A 55 18.08 -6.17 13.26
N ILE A 56 17.51 -4.96 13.29
CA ILE A 56 16.44 -4.58 14.22
C ILE A 56 15.08 -5.13 13.79
N LEU A 57 14.85 -5.29 12.49
CA LEU A 57 13.54 -5.52 11.90
C LEU A 57 12.77 -6.72 12.49
N PRO A 58 13.34 -7.90 12.74
CA PRO A 58 12.57 -9.02 13.28
C PRO A 58 11.92 -8.72 14.64
N LYS A 59 12.65 -8.08 15.55
CA LYS A 59 12.12 -7.69 16.86
C LYS A 59 11.12 -6.56 16.75
N LEU A 60 11.39 -5.62 15.85
CA LEU A 60 10.49 -4.50 15.56
C LEU A 60 9.12 -5.01 15.12
N MET A 61 9.11 -5.97 14.20
CA MET A 61 7.87 -6.56 13.71
C MET A 61 7.09 -7.27 14.82
N GLN A 62 7.78 -7.94 15.73
CA GLN A 62 7.15 -8.55 16.90
C GLN A 62 6.51 -7.48 17.79
N GLU A 63 7.21 -6.39 18.05
CA GLU A 63 6.69 -5.29 18.88
C GLU A 63 5.46 -4.64 18.25
N TRP A 64 5.41 -4.56 16.93
CA TRP A 64 4.28 -3.96 16.20
C TRP A 64 3.17 -4.95 15.88
N GLY A 65 3.35 -6.24 16.17
CA GLY A 65 2.37 -7.27 15.89
C GLY A 65 2.15 -7.51 14.41
N ILE A 66 3.18 -7.35 13.60
CA ILE A 66 3.13 -7.53 12.15
C ILE A 66 4.02 -8.68 11.70
N THR A 67 3.77 -9.17 10.50
CA THR A 67 4.50 -10.30 9.92
C THR A 67 5.03 -9.94 8.53
N GLU A 68 5.94 -10.77 8.02
CA GLU A 68 6.41 -10.64 6.65
C GLU A 68 5.36 -11.23 5.70
N LEU A 69 4.67 -10.36 4.97
CA LEU A 69 3.64 -10.78 4.03
C LEU A 69 4.21 -11.16 2.67
N PRO A 70 3.63 -12.16 1.99
CA PRO A 70 3.90 -12.36 0.56
C PRO A 70 3.53 -11.09 -0.24
N PRO A 71 4.32 -10.71 -1.25
CA PRO A 71 4.04 -9.48 -2.02
C PRO A 71 2.63 -9.41 -2.61
N ALA A 72 2.10 -10.53 -3.11
CA ALA A 72 0.74 -10.55 -3.67
C ALA A 72 -0.32 -10.22 -2.61
N GLN A 73 -0.17 -10.75 -1.40
CA GLN A 73 -1.09 -10.48 -0.29
C GLN A 73 -1.00 -9.02 0.14
N ALA A 74 0.22 -8.47 0.23
CA ALA A 74 0.43 -7.07 0.57
C ALA A 74 -0.20 -6.14 -0.47
N ALA A 75 0.00 -6.44 -1.75
CA ALA A 75 -0.59 -5.65 -2.83
C ALA A 75 -2.12 -5.66 -2.79
N MET A 76 -2.72 -6.81 -2.50
CA MET A 76 -4.18 -6.91 -2.36
C MET A 76 -4.69 -6.07 -1.19
N GLN A 77 -4.00 -6.07 -0.06
CA GLN A 77 -4.38 -5.23 1.09
C GLN A 77 -4.32 -3.74 0.74
N LEU A 78 -3.24 -3.32 0.08
CA LEU A 78 -3.10 -1.92 -0.36
C LEU A 78 -4.12 -1.54 -1.41
N ALA A 79 -4.42 -2.44 -2.35
CA ALA A 79 -5.42 -2.20 -3.38
C ALA A 79 -6.82 -2.03 -2.78
N LYS A 80 -7.20 -2.88 -1.85
CA LYS A 80 -8.48 -2.77 -1.13
C LYS A 80 -8.57 -1.46 -0.36
N ARG A 81 -7.49 -1.08 0.33
CA ARG A 81 -7.43 0.18 1.06
C ARG A 81 -7.60 1.37 0.10
N ARG A 82 -6.87 1.37 -1.02
CA ARG A 82 -6.97 2.43 -2.01
C ARG A 82 -8.36 2.52 -2.63
N ALA A 83 -8.97 1.38 -2.94
CA ALA A 83 -10.33 1.33 -3.46
C ALA A 83 -11.32 1.97 -2.47
N ARG A 84 -11.22 1.66 -1.18
CA ARG A 84 -12.07 2.26 -0.15
C ARG A 84 -11.87 3.78 -0.08
N GLU A 85 -10.63 4.24 -0.14
CA GLU A 85 -10.32 5.68 -0.13
C GLU A 85 -10.99 6.40 -1.31
N ILE A 86 -10.88 5.84 -2.50
CA ILE A 86 -11.50 6.42 -3.71
C ILE A 86 -13.03 6.44 -3.58
N LEU A 87 -13.63 5.34 -3.09
CA LEU A 87 -15.08 5.24 -2.93
C LEU A 87 -15.63 6.17 -1.86
N GLN A 88 -14.85 6.45 -0.80
CA GLN A 88 -15.27 7.31 0.31
C GLN A 88 -14.98 8.78 0.09
N SER A 89 -14.12 9.10 -0.87
CA SER A 89 -13.75 10.46 -1.21
C SER A 89 -14.53 10.93 -2.44
N ASN A 90 -14.37 12.21 -2.80
CA ASN A 90 -14.92 12.75 -4.04
C ASN A 90 -13.88 12.71 -5.18
N GLU A 91 -12.86 11.87 -5.06
CA GLU A 91 -11.85 11.71 -6.11
C GLU A 91 -12.46 11.06 -7.36
N ASP A 92 -12.04 11.55 -8.53
CA ASP A 92 -12.45 10.96 -9.79
C ASP A 92 -11.69 9.64 -10.02
N PRO A 93 -12.38 8.50 -10.10
CA PRO A 93 -11.71 7.20 -10.28
C PRO A 93 -10.90 7.11 -11.57
N LEU A 94 -11.24 7.88 -12.59
CA LEU A 94 -10.49 7.89 -13.86
C LEU A 94 -9.04 8.33 -13.65
N ASN A 95 -8.79 9.21 -12.67
CA ASN A 95 -7.46 9.72 -12.39
C ASN A 95 -6.61 8.77 -11.52
N HIS A 96 -7.20 7.71 -10.99
CA HIS A 96 -6.54 6.83 -10.01
C HIS A 96 -6.43 5.38 -10.46
N ALA A 97 -6.83 5.06 -11.68
CA ALA A 97 -6.69 3.71 -12.23
C ALA A 97 -5.21 3.26 -12.26
N GLY A 98 -4.28 4.18 -12.50
CA GLY A 98 -2.85 3.91 -12.53
C GLY A 98 -2.26 3.51 -11.17
N ASP A 99 -2.92 3.86 -10.07
CA ASP A 99 -2.44 3.51 -8.72
C ASP A 99 -2.36 1.98 -8.55
N PHE A 100 -3.31 1.26 -9.14
CA PHE A 100 -3.36 -0.20 -9.08
C PHE A 100 -2.30 -0.85 -9.97
N PHE A 101 -1.94 -0.22 -11.06
CA PHE A 101 -0.82 -0.66 -11.89
C PHE A 101 0.48 -0.67 -11.11
N GLN A 102 0.75 0.41 -10.37
CA GLN A 102 1.96 0.51 -9.56
C GLN A 102 2.05 -0.61 -8.51
N MET A 103 0.95 -0.88 -7.81
CA MET A 103 0.89 -1.98 -6.84
C MET A 103 1.13 -3.34 -7.51
N TRP A 104 0.58 -3.53 -8.68
CA TRP A 104 0.75 -4.76 -9.46
C TRP A 104 2.22 -4.97 -9.86
N VAL A 105 2.89 -3.92 -10.34
CA VAL A 105 4.32 -3.96 -10.67
C VAL A 105 5.16 -4.32 -9.43
N GLU A 106 4.89 -3.64 -8.31
CA GLU A 106 5.62 -3.87 -7.05
C GLU A 106 5.45 -5.31 -6.53
N ALA A 107 4.31 -5.93 -6.81
CA ALA A 107 4.03 -7.33 -6.45
C ALA A 107 4.51 -8.34 -7.52
N GLY A 108 5.29 -7.90 -8.50
CA GLY A 108 5.83 -8.77 -9.54
C GLY A 108 4.78 -9.27 -10.52
N TYR A 109 3.79 -8.44 -10.83
CA TYR A 109 2.70 -8.77 -11.76
C TYR A 109 1.89 -10.00 -11.32
N CYS A 110 1.58 -10.08 -10.02
CA CYS A 110 0.86 -11.22 -9.46
C CYS A 110 -0.52 -11.42 -10.11
N ARG A 111 -0.93 -12.68 -10.22
CA ARG A 111 -2.22 -13.04 -10.83
C ARG A 111 -3.41 -12.42 -10.07
N GLU A 112 -3.31 -12.39 -8.76
CA GLU A 112 -4.40 -11.95 -7.86
C GLU A 112 -4.81 -10.50 -8.12
N LEU A 113 -3.89 -9.65 -8.57
CA LEU A 113 -4.17 -8.23 -8.82
C LEU A 113 -4.24 -7.86 -10.31
N ALA A 114 -4.11 -8.83 -11.22
CA ALA A 114 -4.02 -8.57 -12.66
C ALA A 114 -5.23 -7.77 -13.20
N ASP A 115 -6.44 -8.12 -12.79
CA ASP A 115 -7.66 -7.44 -13.26
C ASP A 115 -7.68 -5.95 -12.89
N TYR A 116 -7.03 -5.58 -11.81
CA TYR A 116 -6.94 -4.19 -11.34
C TYR A 116 -5.69 -3.49 -11.85
N GLY A 117 -4.60 -4.23 -12.03
CA GLY A 117 -3.37 -3.70 -12.61
C GLY A 117 -3.55 -3.20 -14.04
N GLU A 118 -4.47 -3.79 -14.78
CA GLU A 118 -4.77 -3.44 -16.17
C GLU A 118 -5.81 -2.32 -16.33
N LEU A 119 -6.40 -1.83 -15.24
CA LEU A 119 -7.47 -0.82 -15.30
C LEU A 119 -7.06 0.46 -16.04
N ALA A 120 -5.84 0.94 -15.83
CA ALA A 120 -5.38 2.15 -16.50
C ALA A 120 -5.36 2.00 -18.02
N GLU A 121 -4.91 0.86 -18.51
CA GLU A 121 -4.91 0.53 -19.93
C GLU A 121 -6.34 0.42 -20.48
N GLU A 122 -7.22 -0.26 -19.75
CA GLU A 122 -8.62 -0.40 -20.14
C GLU A 122 -9.31 0.96 -20.25
N VAL A 123 -9.03 1.86 -19.31
CA VAL A 123 -9.57 3.23 -19.34
C VAL A 123 -9.04 3.98 -20.56
N TYR A 124 -7.74 3.89 -20.80
CA TYR A 124 -7.11 4.55 -21.94
C TYR A 124 -7.74 4.08 -23.26
N VAL A 125 -7.86 2.78 -23.45
CA VAL A 125 -8.44 2.19 -24.66
C VAL A 125 -9.91 2.61 -24.84
N ALA A 126 -10.69 2.58 -23.75
CA ALA A 126 -12.10 2.99 -23.80
C ALA A 126 -12.25 4.46 -24.21
N LEU A 127 -11.41 5.35 -23.69
CA LEU A 127 -11.41 6.76 -24.05
C LEU A 127 -11.03 6.97 -25.52
N GLU A 128 -10.01 6.26 -26.00
CA GLU A 128 -9.58 6.32 -27.40
C GLU A 128 -10.67 5.82 -28.37
N CYS A 129 -11.47 4.86 -27.91
CA CYS A 129 -12.60 4.34 -28.70
C CYS A 129 -13.84 5.24 -28.64
N GLY A 130 -13.77 6.37 -27.94
CA GLY A 130 -14.88 7.32 -27.86
C GLY A 130 -15.98 6.94 -26.88
N GLU A 131 -15.72 6.00 -25.96
CA GLU A 131 -16.70 5.63 -24.93
C GLU A 131 -16.93 6.84 -23.99
N PRO A 132 -18.21 7.14 -23.62
CA PRO A 132 -18.48 8.26 -22.71
C PRO A 132 -17.81 8.07 -21.35
N GLU A 133 -17.19 9.13 -20.84
CA GLU A 133 -16.49 9.10 -19.54
C GLU A 133 -17.38 8.62 -18.40
N ASN A 134 -18.64 9.02 -18.38
CA ASN A 134 -19.56 8.61 -17.31
C ASN A 134 -19.79 7.11 -17.28
N GLN A 135 -19.79 6.44 -18.43
CA GLN A 135 -19.91 4.98 -18.51
C GLN A 135 -18.65 4.30 -18.00
N ILE A 136 -17.49 4.81 -18.39
CA ILE A 136 -16.19 4.30 -17.93
C ILE A 136 -16.09 4.46 -16.41
N ARG A 137 -16.46 5.63 -15.90
CA ARG A 137 -16.42 5.94 -14.46
C ARG A 137 -17.34 5.00 -13.67
N ALA A 138 -18.56 4.75 -14.15
CA ALA A 138 -19.50 3.85 -13.51
C ALA A 138 -18.95 2.42 -13.46
N ARG A 139 -18.35 1.96 -14.54
CA ARG A 139 -17.74 0.63 -14.60
C ARG A 139 -16.56 0.48 -13.65
N LEU A 140 -15.71 1.52 -13.56
CA LEU A 140 -14.60 1.55 -12.59
C LEU A 140 -15.11 1.48 -11.15
N LEU A 141 -16.12 2.27 -10.80
CA LEU A 141 -16.69 2.27 -9.46
C LEU A 141 -17.24 0.89 -9.07
N GLU A 142 -17.89 0.20 -10.00
CA GLU A 142 -18.36 -1.16 -9.75
C GLU A 142 -17.20 -2.14 -9.50
N LYS A 143 -16.13 -2.06 -10.27
CA LYS A 143 -14.95 -2.88 -10.05
C LYS A 143 -14.29 -2.59 -8.68
N LEU A 144 -14.18 -1.33 -8.29
CA LEU A 144 -13.61 -0.95 -7.01
C LEU A 144 -14.49 -1.45 -5.85
N LYS A 145 -15.80 -1.37 -5.97
CA LYS A 145 -16.72 -1.93 -4.98
C LYS A 145 -16.53 -3.43 -4.83
N ALA A 146 -16.42 -4.15 -5.94
CA ALA A 146 -16.19 -5.59 -5.93
C ALA A 146 -14.89 -5.95 -5.21
N LEU A 147 -13.83 -5.18 -5.43
CA LEU A 147 -12.55 -5.39 -4.76
C LEU A 147 -12.67 -5.23 -3.24
N THR A 148 -13.43 -4.26 -2.77
CA THR A 148 -13.59 -4.02 -1.32
C THR A 148 -14.42 -5.09 -0.62
N GLN A 149 -15.16 -5.89 -1.37
CA GLN A 149 -16.04 -6.94 -0.84
C GLN A 149 -15.39 -8.34 -0.83
N THR A 150 -14.16 -8.47 -1.34
CA THR A 150 -13.45 -9.77 -1.38
C THR A 150 -12.73 -10.13 -0.09
#